data_cbbbb61da2690a5db29783482a466345
#
_entry.id   cbbbb61da2690a5db29783482a466345
#
_cell.length_a   1.000
_cell.length_b   1.000
_cell.length_c   1.000
_cell.angle_alpha   90.00
_cell.angle_beta   90.00
_cell.angle_gamma   90.00
#
_symmetry.space_group_name_H-M   'P 1'
#
loop_
_entity.id
_entity.type
_entity.pdbx_description
1 polymer ?
#
loop_
_entity_poly.entity_id
_entity_poly.type
_entity_poly.pdbx_seq_one_letter_code
_entity_poly.pdbx_strand_id
1 'polypeptide(L)'
;GIERGALLAMRHADMAIVVTNPEVSSVRDSDRIIGLLDARTVKAEKGESIEKQVLITRYDPARAQRGDMLAIDDVLEILSLPMLGIVPESQSVLKASNLGLPVTLADPASDSARAYADAAKRIKGESVDVTVPTVKKSLLGGLFRRAA
;
A
#
# COMPACT_ATOMS: atom_id res chain seq x y z
N GLY A 1 15.16 8.29 -11.15
CA GLY A 1 16.07 8.41 -10.01
C GLY A 1 15.51 9.31 -8.92
N ILE A 2 16.03 9.20 -7.72
CA ILE A 2 15.62 10.06 -6.61
C ILE A 2 16.31 11.41 -6.80
N GLU A 3 15.54 12.40 -7.19
CA GLU A 3 16.04 13.73 -7.45
C GLU A 3 16.36 14.50 -6.16
N ARG A 4 17.22 15.52 -6.27
CA ARG A 4 17.62 16.39 -5.14
C ARG A 4 16.43 16.91 -4.32
N GLY A 5 15.31 17.24 -4.98
CA GLY A 5 14.11 17.74 -4.30
C GLY A 5 13.49 16.71 -3.36
N ALA A 6 13.40 15.45 -3.77
CA ALA A 6 12.90 14.38 -2.93
C ALA A 6 13.81 14.12 -1.73
N LEU A 7 15.13 14.12 -1.93
CA LEU A 7 16.11 13.98 -0.84
C LEU A 7 16.01 15.12 0.18
N LEU A 8 15.80 16.37 -0.28
CA LEU A 8 15.61 17.52 0.61
C LEU A 8 14.33 17.40 1.43
N ALA A 9 13.22 16.94 0.81
CA ALA A 9 11.96 16.72 1.53
C ALA A 9 12.09 15.61 2.58
N MET A 10 12.76 14.49 2.23
CA MET A 10 12.99 13.38 3.15
C MET A 10 13.89 13.76 4.33
N ARG A 11 14.84 14.68 4.14
CA ARG A 11 15.84 15.03 5.14
C ARG A 11 15.24 15.50 6.48
N HIS A 12 14.12 16.18 6.45
CA HIS A 12 13.44 16.75 7.61
C HIS A 12 12.18 15.97 8.02
N ALA A 13 11.99 14.75 7.49
CA ALA A 13 10.85 13.95 7.84
C ALA A 13 10.94 13.41 9.27
N ASP A 14 9.83 13.47 9.99
CA ASP A 14 9.64 12.83 11.28
C ASP A 14 9.05 11.43 11.15
N MET A 15 8.28 11.21 10.08
CA MET A 15 7.63 9.98 9.73
C MET A 15 7.66 9.78 8.21
N ALA A 16 7.76 8.55 7.75
CA ALA A 16 7.68 8.19 6.34
C ALA A 16 6.65 7.08 6.10
N ILE A 17 5.77 7.30 5.13
CA ILE A 17 4.88 6.27 4.60
C ILE A 17 5.43 5.84 3.26
N VAL A 18 5.96 4.61 3.22
CA VAL A 18 6.47 3.99 2.00
C VAL A 18 5.30 3.37 1.24
N VAL A 19 4.95 3.92 0.10
CA VAL A 19 3.87 3.42 -0.74
C VAL A 19 4.45 2.55 -1.85
N THR A 20 4.07 1.29 -1.91
CA THR A 20 4.58 0.33 -2.90
C THR A 20 3.48 -0.52 -3.52
N ASN A 21 3.73 -1.01 -4.73
CA ASN A 21 2.95 -2.10 -5.32
C ASN A 21 3.64 -3.43 -5.00
N PRO A 22 2.92 -4.55 -4.89
CA PRO A 22 3.52 -5.86 -4.61
C PRO A 22 4.13 -6.48 -5.88
N GLU A 23 5.04 -5.76 -6.49
CA GLU A 23 5.83 -6.17 -7.65
C GLU A 23 7.33 -6.02 -7.34
N VAL A 24 8.14 -6.97 -7.80
CA VAL A 24 9.56 -7.07 -7.43
C VAL A 24 10.32 -5.76 -7.65
N SER A 25 10.09 -5.08 -8.77
CA SER A 25 10.74 -3.80 -9.07
C SER A 25 10.36 -2.70 -8.08
N SER A 26 9.05 -2.58 -7.78
CA SER A 26 8.54 -1.55 -6.86
C SER A 26 9.03 -1.78 -5.43
N VAL A 27 9.05 -3.03 -4.99
CA VAL A 27 9.54 -3.39 -3.65
C VAL A 27 11.02 -3.12 -3.52
N ARG A 28 11.84 -3.45 -4.53
CA ARG A 28 13.28 -3.12 -4.55
C ARG A 28 13.55 -1.60 -4.53
N ASP A 29 12.76 -0.83 -5.26
CA ASP A 29 12.90 0.63 -5.24
C ASP A 29 12.49 1.19 -3.88
N SER A 30 11.46 0.63 -3.25
CA SER A 30 11.05 0.98 -1.90
C SER A 30 12.12 0.67 -0.86
N ASP A 31 12.76 -0.49 -0.92
CA ASP A 31 13.88 -0.86 -0.04
C ASP A 31 15.06 0.14 -0.16
N ARG A 32 15.39 0.56 -1.37
CA ARG A 32 16.41 1.62 -1.59
C ARG A 32 16.03 2.95 -0.96
N ILE A 33 14.74 3.34 -1.02
CA ILE A 33 14.24 4.56 -0.36
C ILE A 33 14.35 4.44 1.16
N ILE A 34 14.01 3.28 1.72
CA ILE A 34 14.15 3.01 3.16
C ILE A 34 15.61 3.19 3.59
N GLY A 35 16.56 2.61 2.85
CA GLY A 35 17.99 2.81 3.12
C GLY A 35 18.43 4.27 3.06
N LEU A 36 17.87 5.07 2.16
CA LEU A 36 18.14 6.52 2.12
C LEU A 36 17.55 7.27 3.32
N LEU A 37 16.34 6.92 3.76
CA LEU A 37 15.73 7.48 4.97
C LEU A 37 16.57 7.20 6.21
N ASP A 38 17.12 5.99 6.31
CA ASP A 38 17.96 5.57 7.42
C ASP A 38 19.37 6.18 7.41
N ALA A 39 19.82 6.69 6.26
CA ALA A 39 21.15 7.25 6.11
C ALA A 39 21.20 8.78 5.98
N ARG A 40 20.11 9.42 5.56
CA ARG A 40 20.13 10.81 5.06
C ARG A 40 19.17 11.78 5.75
N THR A 41 18.39 11.31 6.73
CA THR A 41 17.55 12.20 7.54
C THR A 41 18.37 12.91 8.60
N VAL A 42 17.93 14.07 9.06
CA VAL A 42 18.59 14.80 10.16
C VAL A 42 18.60 13.96 11.43
N LYS A 43 17.57 13.14 11.66
CA LYS A 43 17.51 12.20 12.79
C LYS A 43 18.58 11.11 12.63
N ALA A 44 18.71 10.51 11.44
CA ALA A 44 19.73 9.50 11.18
C ALA A 44 21.15 10.03 11.38
N GLU A 45 21.43 11.28 10.98
CA GLU A 45 22.72 11.93 11.23
C GLU A 45 23.04 12.09 12.74
N LYS A 46 21.99 12.09 13.58
CA LYS A 46 22.11 12.13 15.06
C LYS A 46 22.06 10.76 15.72
N GLY A 47 22.01 9.68 14.94
CA GLY A 47 21.86 8.32 15.46
C GLY A 47 20.43 7.94 15.90
N GLU A 48 19.43 8.74 15.48
CA GLU A 48 18.01 8.48 15.73
C GLU A 48 17.36 7.90 14.48
N SER A 49 16.27 7.13 14.64
CA SER A 49 15.45 6.65 13.52
C SER A 49 14.16 7.47 13.40
N ILE A 50 13.64 7.57 12.18
CA ILE A 50 12.28 8.06 11.95
C ILE A 50 11.30 6.89 11.96
N GLU A 51 10.06 7.16 12.32
CA GLU A 51 8.98 6.18 12.14
C GLU A 51 8.76 5.90 10.66
N LYS A 52 8.68 4.63 10.28
CA LYS A 52 8.43 4.19 8.91
C LYS A 52 7.34 3.14 8.89
N GLN A 53 6.40 3.27 7.96
CA GLN A 53 5.33 2.32 7.74
C GLN A 53 5.16 2.06 6.24
N VAL A 54 4.68 0.87 5.86
CA VAL A 54 4.40 0.54 4.46
C VAL A 54 2.90 0.51 4.17
N LEU A 55 2.50 1.17 3.09
CA LEU A 55 1.17 1.07 2.49
C LEU A 55 1.29 0.31 1.18
N ILE A 56 0.76 -0.90 1.13
CA ILE A 56 0.72 -1.71 -0.08
C ILE A 56 -0.50 -1.29 -0.89
N THR A 57 -0.31 -0.92 -2.15
CA THR A 57 -1.37 -0.48 -3.05
C THR A 57 -1.48 -1.38 -4.27
N ARG A 58 -2.63 -1.32 -4.96
CA ARG A 58 -2.90 -2.13 -6.16
C ARG A 58 -2.78 -3.64 -5.94
N TYR A 59 -3.11 -4.08 -4.74
CA TYR A 59 -3.09 -5.50 -4.41
C TYR A 59 -4.26 -6.24 -5.07
N ASP A 60 -3.94 -7.27 -5.84
CA ASP A 60 -4.92 -8.18 -6.44
C ASP A 60 -4.73 -9.59 -5.86
N PRO A 61 -5.65 -10.04 -4.98
CA PRO A 61 -5.53 -11.34 -4.33
C PRO A 61 -5.56 -12.52 -5.31
N ALA A 62 -6.23 -12.38 -6.46
CA ALA A 62 -6.25 -13.43 -7.47
C ALA A 62 -4.90 -13.56 -8.20
N ARG A 63 -4.23 -12.44 -8.48
CA ARG A 63 -2.87 -12.44 -9.02
C ARG A 63 -1.86 -13.01 -8.03
N ALA A 64 -1.96 -12.62 -6.76
CA ALA A 64 -1.09 -13.14 -5.70
C ALA A 64 -1.23 -14.68 -5.56
N GLN A 65 -2.46 -15.22 -5.59
CA GLN A 65 -2.69 -16.67 -5.54
C GLN A 65 -2.10 -17.42 -6.73
N ARG A 66 -2.01 -16.80 -7.91
CA ARG A 66 -1.40 -17.41 -9.10
C ARG A 66 0.11 -17.26 -9.17
N GLY A 67 0.72 -16.51 -8.25
CA GLY A 67 2.15 -16.17 -8.31
C GLY A 67 2.50 -15.06 -9.32
N ASP A 68 1.51 -14.34 -9.85
CA ASP A 68 1.70 -13.20 -10.77
C ASP A 68 1.99 -11.89 -10.01
N MET A 69 2.02 -11.94 -8.70
CA MET A 69 2.23 -10.80 -7.80
C MET A 69 2.85 -11.33 -6.49
N LEU A 70 3.70 -10.55 -5.84
CA LEU A 70 4.24 -10.91 -4.53
C LEU A 70 3.12 -11.05 -3.50
N ALA A 71 3.25 -12.02 -2.61
CA ALA A 71 2.38 -12.11 -1.44
C ALA A 71 2.67 -10.96 -0.46
N ILE A 72 1.72 -10.62 0.37
CA ILE A 72 1.89 -9.54 1.37
C ILE A 72 3.06 -9.85 2.30
N ASP A 73 3.14 -11.09 2.75
CA ASP A 73 4.21 -11.53 3.68
C ASP A 73 5.59 -11.38 3.05
N ASP A 74 5.75 -11.69 1.75
CA ASP A 74 7.01 -11.49 1.01
C ASP A 74 7.41 -10.01 0.99
N VAL A 75 6.44 -9.11 0.75
CA VAL A 75 6.70 -7.66 0.75
C VAL A 75 7.13 -7.19 2.13
N LEU A 76 6.46 -7.64 3.19
CA LEU A 76 6.79 -7.28 4.57
C LEU A 76 8.14 -7.83 5.02
N GLU A 77 8.48 -9.06 4.61
CA GLU A 77 9.78 -9.67 4.88
C GLU A 77 10.92 -8.85 4.24
N ILE A 78 10.75 -8.47 2.97
CA ILE A 78 11.78 -7.69 2.23
C ILE A 78 11.94 -6.29 2.84
N LEU A 79 10.85 -5.57 3.09
CA LEU A 79 10.91 -4.18 3.54
C LEU A 79 11.14 -4.04 5.05
N SER A 80 10.83 -5.07 5.83
CA SER A 80 10.97 -5.07 7.29
C SER A 80 10.32 -3.85 7.98
N LEU A 81 9.17 -3.41 7.48
CA LEU A 81 8.40 -2.30 8.02
C LEU A 81 7.03 -2.76 8.54
N PRO A 82 6.51 -2.09 9.60
CA PRO A 82 5.14 -2.29 10.02
C PRO A 82 4.16 -1.89 8.93
N MET A 83 3.11 -2.69 8.76
CA MET A 83 2.09 -2.46 7.74
C MET A 83 1.09 -1.39 8.18
N LEU A 84 0.98 -0.32 7.40
CA LEU A 84 -0.04 0.70 7.56
C LEU A 84 -1.39 0.25 6.99
N GLY A 85 -1.37 -0.44 5.85
CA GLY A 85 -2.60 -0.93 5.21
C GLY A 85 -2.35 -1.55 3.84
N ILE A 86 -3.44 -2.13 3.30
CA ILE A 86 -3.46 -2.75 1.98
C ILE A 86 -4.64 -2.17 1.20
N VAL A 87 -4.35 -1.51 0.09
CA VAL A 87 -5.35 -0.95 -0.83
C VAL A 87 -5.49 -1.90 -2.03
N PRO A 88 -6.69 -2.46 -2.27
CA PRO A 88 -6.88 -3.33 -3.41
C PRO A 88 -6.78 -2.58 -4.75
N GLU A 89 -6.42 -3.29 -5.82
CA GLU A 89 -6.54 -2.80 -7.20
C GLU A 89 -8.00 -2.40 -7.46
N SER A 90 -8.23 -1.21 -8.01
CA SER A 90 -9.58 -0.65 -8.09
C SER A 90 -9.76 0.27 -9.29
N GLN A 91 -10.80 -0.01 -10.09
CA GLN A 91 -11.25 0.87 -11.15
C GLN A 91 -11.82 2.19 -10.60
N SER A 92 -12.36 2.18 -9.38
CA SER A 92 -12.86 3.40 -8.72
C SER A 92 -11.73 4.40 -8.46
N VAL A 93 -10.55 3.92 -8.07
CA VAL A 93 -9.35 4.78 -7.89
C VAL A 93 -8.96 5.41 -9.23
N LEU A 94 -8.88 4.61 -10.30
CA LEU A 94 -8.51 5.11 -11.62
C LEU A 94 -9.52 6.16 -12.14
N LYS A 95 -10.82 5.88 -12.01
CA LYS A 95 -11.88 6.82 -12.42
C LYS A 95 -11.83 8.12 -11.62
N ALA A 96 -11.69 8.02 -10.29
CA ALA A 96 -11.58 9.18 -9.40
C ALA A 96 -10.36 10.04 -9.76
N SER A 97 -9.20 9.42 -9.97
CA SER A 97 -7.97 10.09 -10.38
C SER A 97 -8.13 10.85 -11.70
N ASN A 98 -8.79 10.25 -12.71
CA ASN A 98 -9.07 10.91 -13.99
C ASN A 98 -10.02 12.11 -13.86
N LEU A 99 -10.85 12.14 -12.82
CA LEU A 99 -11.72 13.27 -12.47
C LEU A 99 -11.04 14.32 -11.57
N GLY A 100 -9.80 14.08 -11.15
CA GLY A 100 -9.10 14.94 -10.19
C GLY A 100 -9.70 14.90 -8.77
N LEU A 101 -10.40 13.81 -8.42
CA LEU A 101 -11.03 13.63 -7.12
C LEU A 101 -10.38 12.49 -6.34
N PRO A 102 -10.27 12.57 -5.01
CA PRO A 102 -9.88 11.43 -4.21
C PRO A 102 -11.00 10.37 -4.22
N VAL A 103 -10.63 9.09 -4.27
CA VAL A 103 -11.61 7.98 -4.28
C VAL A 103 -12.50 7.95 -3.05
N THR A 104 -12.02 8.44 -1.92
CA THR A 104 -12.78 8.58 -0.67
C THR A 104 -13.98 9.54 -0.78
N LEU A 105 -13.95 10.46 -1.74
CA LEU A 105 -15.07 11.36 -2.08
C LEU A 105 -15.88 10.84 -3.28
N ALA A 106 -15.20 10.33 -4.31
CA ALA A 106 -15.86 9.92 -5.55
C ALA A 106 -16.63 8.60 -5.42
N ASP A 107 -16.12 7.66 -4.61
CA ASP A 107 -16.75 6.35 -4.36
C ASP A 107 -16.42 5.87 -2.93
N PRO A 108 -17.01 6.51 -1.91
CA PRO A 108 -16.69 6.21 -0.50
C PRO A 108 -17.09 4.79 -0.08
N ALA A 109 -17.97 4.12 -0.82
CA ALA A 109 -18.39 2.76 -0.55
C ALA A 109 -17.44 1.69 -1.10
N SER A 110 -16.47 2.05 -1.95
CA SER A 110 -15.51 1.10 -2.50
C SER A 110 -14.55 0.55 -1.44
N ASP A 111 -14.06 -0.67 -1.67
CA ASP A 111 -13.08 -1.32 -0.77
C ASP A 111 -11.78 -0.49 -0.69
N SER A 112 -11.36 0.12 -1.80
CA SER A 112 -10.19 0.99 -1.84
C SER A 112 -10.38 2.29 -1.05
N ALA A 113 -11.56 2.93 -1.12
CA ALA A 113 -11.85 4.12 -0.34
C ALA A 113 -11.82 3.83 1.17
N ARG A 114 -12.42 2.72 1.59
CA ARG A 114 -12.36 2.27 3.00
C ARG A 114 -10.93 1.99 3.44
N ALA A 115 -10.14 1.30 2.62
CA ALA A 115 -8.74 1.00 2.93
C ALA A 115 -7.90 2.27 3.15
N TYR A 116 -8.07 3.30 2.30
CA TYR A 116 -7.41 4.60 2.49
C TYR A 116 -7.90 5.32 3.76
N ALA A 117 -9.21 5.32 4.02
CA ALA A 117 -9.77 5.93 5.22
C ALA A 117 -9.25 5.27 6.51
N ASP A 118 -9.15 3.95 6.52
CA ASP A 118 -8.66 3.19 7.67
C ASP A 118 -7.14 3.37 7.86
N ALA A 119 -6.36 3.47 6.78
CA ALA A 119 -4.96 3.85 6.85
C ALA A 119 -4.78 5.25 7.46
N ALA A 120 -5.61 6.22 7.07
CA ALA A 120 -5.59 7.56 7.65
C ALA A 120 -5.93 7.58 9.15
N LYS A 121 -6.88 6.75 9.61
CA LYS A 121 -7.18 6.60 11.03
C LYS A 121 -5.97 6.05 11.81
N ARG A 122 -5.29 5.02 11.27
CA ARG A 122 -4.09 4.45 11.91
C ARG A 122 -2.96 5.47 12.03
N ILE A 123 -2.73 6.32 11.02
CA ILE A 123 -1.77 7.43 11.09
C ILE A 123 -2.12 8.39 12.25
N LYS A 124 -3.41 8.58 12.54
CA LYS A 124 -3.89 9.39 13.66
C LYS A 124 -3.84 8.68 15.01
N GLY A 125 -3.35 7.44 15.06
CA GLY A 125 -3.24 6.66 16.29
C GLY A 125 -4.50 5.89 16.69
N GLU A 126 -5.52 5.82 15.80
CA GLU A 126 -6.72 5.03 16.05
C GLU A 126 -6.42 3.53 15.82
N SER A 127 -6.91 2.68 16.72
CA SER A 127 -6.78 1.23 16.58
C SER A 127 -7.84 0.71 15.59
N VAL A 128 -7.41 0.44 14.37
CA VAL A 128 -8.24 -0.13 13.29
C VAL A 128 -7.50 -1.31 12.68
N ASP A 129 -8.15 -2.47 12.62
CA ASP A 129 -7.55 -3.67 12.03
C ASP A 129 -7.29 -3.50 10.53
N VAL A 130 -6.19 -4.09 10.05
CA VAL A 130 -5.89 -4.12 8.61
C VAL A 130 -6.74 -5.19 7.94
N THR A 131 -7.59 -4.78 7.01
CA THR A 131 -8.36 -5.71 6.19
C THR A 131 -7.52 -6.19 5.02
N VAL A 132 -7.28 -7.50 4.95
CA VAL A 132 -6.62 -8.13 3.80
C VAL A 132 -7.65 -8.41 2.70
N PRO A 133 -7.49 -7.85 1.49
CA PRO A 133 -8.39 -8.15 0.39
C PRO A 133 -8.34 -9.65 0.02
N THR A 134 -9.51 -10.25 -0.19
CA THR A 134 -9.66 -11.65 -0.58
C THR A 134 -10.31 -11.79 -1.95
N VAL A 135 -10.11 -12.92 -2.60
CA VAL A 135 -10.79 -13.21 -3.87
C VAL A 135 -12.30 -13.29 -3.64
N LYS A 136 -13.06 -12.40 -4.26
CA LYS A 136 -14.53 -12.45 -4.21
C LYS A 136 -14.99 -13.74 -4.91
N LYS A 137 -15.56 -14.67 -4.16
CA LYS A 137 -16.22 -15.85 -4.75
C LYS A 137 -17.42 -15.35 -5.57
N SER A 138 -17.38 -15.56 -6.89
CA SER A 138 -18.55 -15.34 -7.74
C SER A 138 -19.65 -16.32 -7.32
N LEU A 139 -20.74 -15.81 -6.76
CA LEU A 139 -21.92 -16.60 -6.39
C LEU A 139 -22.68 -17.18 -7.61
N LEU A 140 -22.27 -16.85 -8.84
CA LEU A 140 -22.92 -17.27 -10.09
C LEU A 140 -22.39 -18.61 -10.65
N GLY A 141 -21.34 -19.21 -10.07
CA GLY A 141 -20.79 -20.50 -10.55
C GLY A 141 -21.62 -21.75 -10.18
N GLY A 142 -22.65 -21.61 -9.36
CA GLY A 142 -23.44 -22.75 -8.84
C GLY A 142 -24.73 -23.08 -9.58
N LEU A 143 -25.21 -22.23 -10.52
CA LEU A 143 -26.55 -22.40 -11.09
C LEU A 143 -26.58 -23.15 -12.44
N PHE A 144 -25.44 -23.46 -13.06
CA PHE A 144 -25.42 -24.17 -14.35
C PHE A 144 -24.91 -25.62 -14.27
N ARG A 145 -24.91 -26.26 -13.12
CA ARG A 145 -24.47 -27.65 -12.99
C ARG A 145 -25.60 -28.62 -12.56
N ARG A 146 -26.82 -28.38 -13.08
CA ARG A 146 -27.93 -29.35 -12.97
C ARG A 146 -28.81 -29.34 -14.21
N ALA A 147 -28.32 -29.88 -15.31
CA ALA A 147 -29.11 -30.40 -16.40
C ALA A 147 -28.21 -31.24 -17.34
N ALA A 148 -27.98 -32.49 -17.05
CA ALA A 148 -27.78 -33.60 -17.98
C ALA A 148 -27.80 -34.90 -17.16
#